data_3d9795e01eebbe14334a5f6053ea1360
#
_entry.id   3d9795e01eebbe14334a5f6053ea1360
#
_cell.length_a   1.000
_cell.length_b   1.000
_cell.length_c   1.000
_cell.angle_alpha   90.00
_cell.angle_beta   90.00
_cell.angle_gamma   90.00
#
_symmetry.space_group_name_H-M   'P 1'
#
loop_
_entity.id
_entity.type
_entity.pdbx_description
1 polymer ?
#
loop_
_entity_poly.entity_id
_entity_poly.type
_entity_poly.pdbx_seq_one_letter_code
_entity_poly.pdbx_strand_id
1 'polypeptide(L)'
;KDLYCLLPDSLIQEVSELVDGVAAVDHWYGKFYNNLIVCHPKSFSNIPSRTAEQCAEYFVNRGIANNTDTIVLGHTHKFSQIIATRRSNLMVVENGCLCKPMDYADTGRLNYGEQINCFTVIELEENKPIDKNKIKTYFL
;
A
#
# COMPACT_ATOMS: atom_id res chain seq x y z
N LYS A 1 -13.90 -11.90 6.24
CA LYS A 1 -13.05 -10.71 6.02
C LYS A 1 -11.69 -11.21 5.55
N ASP A 2 -11.39 -10.99 4.30
CA ASP A 2 -10.14 -11.46 3.72
C ASP A 2 -8.99 -10.54 4.14
N LEU A 3 -7.90 -11.15 4.57
CA LEU A 3 -6.67 -10.44 4.89
C LEU A 3 -5.76 -10.45 3.65
N TYR A 4 -5.43 -9.29 3.12
CA TYR A 4 -4.51 -9.15 2.01
C TYR A 4 -3.14 -8.73 2.54
N CYS A 5 -2.11 -9.49 2.20
CA CYS A 5 -0.74 -9.25 2.63
C CYS A 5 0.20 -9.19 1.42
N LEU A 6 1.10 -8.22 1.41
CA LEU A 6 2.15 -8.12 0.40
C LEU A 6 3.43 -8.77 0.94
N LEU A 7 3.65 -10.01 0.55
CA LEU A 7 4.85 -10.81 0.86
C LEU A 7 5.60 -11.13 -0.44
N PRO A 8 6.84 -11.62 -0.39
CA PRO A 8 7.51 -12.19 -1.57
C PRO A 8 6.69 -13.31 -2.22
N ASP A 9 6.66 -13.35 -3.54
CA ASP A 9 5.75 -14.18 -4.35
C ASP A 9 5.68 -15.65 -3.92
N SER A 10 6.82 -16.28 -3.62
CA SER A 10 6.87 -17.68 -3.16
C SER A 10 6.23 -17.89 -1.79
N LEU A 11 6.42 -16.95 -0.87
CA LEU A 11 5.90 -17.03 0.49
C LEU A 11 4.40 -16.71 0.54
N ILE A 12 3.93 -15.79 -0.29
CA ILE A 12 2.51 -15.47 -0.42
C ILE A 12 1.72 -16.67 -0.88
N GLN A 13 2.23 -17.41 -1.85
CA GLN A 13 1.54 -18.58 -2.38
C GLN A 13 1.40 -19.66 -1.30
N GLU A 14 2.47 -19.95 -0.58
CA GLU A 14 2.44 -20.91 0.55
C GLU A 14 1.47 -20.45 1.66
N VAL A 15 1.48 -19.17 2.01
CA VAL A 15 0.58 -18.63 3.05
C VAL A 15 -0.87 -18.65 2.58
N SER A 16 -1.15 -18.36 1.31
CA SER A 16 -2.53 -18.39 0.78
C SER A 16 -3.12 -19.81 0.72
N GLU A 17 -2.27 -20.83 0.62
CA GLU A 17 -2.69 -22.24 0.69
C GLU A 17 -2.96 -22.71 2.12
N LEU A 18 -2.33 -22.08 3.11
CA LEU A 18 -2.40 -22.50 4.52
C LEU A 18 -3.39 -21.70 5.36
N VAL A 19 -3.77 -20.50 4.92
CA VAL A 19 -4.59 -19.58 5.71
C VAL A 19 -5.78 -19.11 4.88
N ASP A 20 -6.97 -19.46 5.33
CA ASP A 20 -8.22 -18.97 4.72
C ASP A 20 -8.30 -17.44 4.76
N GLY A 21 -8.73 -16.84 3.66
CA GLY A 21 -8.89 -15.39 3.55
C GLY A 21 -7.60 -14.63 3.17
N VAL A 22 -6.55 -15.33 2.77
CA VAL A 22 -5.35 -14.72 2.17
C VAL A 22 -5.37 -14.94 0.67
N ALA A 23 -5.23 -13.85 -0.10
CA ALA A 23 -5.11 -13.90 -1.56
C ALA A 23 -3.67 -13.59 -2.00
N ALA A 24 -3.11 -14.46 -2.83
CA ALA A 24 -1.83 -14.22 -3.50
C ALA A 24 -2.03 -13.31 -4.72
N VAL A 25 -1.10 -12.39 -4.94
CA VAL A 25 -1.04 -11.53 -6.11
C VAL A 25 0.33 -11.70 -6.75
N ASP A 26 0.37 -12.25 -7.95
CA ASP A 26 1.58 -12.55 -8.72
C ASP A 26 2.18 -11.34 -9.49
N HIS A 27 1.71 -10.16 -9.17
CA HIS A 27 2.15 -8.91 -9.78
C HIS A 27 2.48 -7.88 -8.69
N TRP A 28 3.23 -6.82 -9.05
CA TRP A 28 3.57 -5.76 -8.10
C TRP A 28 2.38 -4.91 -7.61
N TYR A 29 1.18 -5.13 -8.19
CA TYR A 29 -0.07 -4.57 -7.69
C TYR A 29 -1.24 -5.52 -7.91
N GLY A 30 -2.27 -5.41 -7.07
CA GLY A 30 -3.57 -6.05 -7.23
C GLY A 30 -4.70 -5.03 -7.12
N LYS A 31 -5.80 -5.28 -7.84
CA LYS A 31 -7.02 -4.47 -7.78
C LYS A 31 -8.15 -5.28 -7.20
N PHE A 32 -8.80 -4.75 -6.16
CA PHE A 32 -9.84 -5.43 -5.40
C PHE A 32 -11.15 -4.66 -5.49
N TYR A 33 -12.24 -5.36 -5.80
CA TYR A 33 -13.59 -4.80 -5.90
C TYR A 33 -13.71 -3.51 -6.74
N ASN A 34 -12.81 -3.30 -7.69
CA ASN A 34 -12.67 -2.09 -8.52
C ASN A 34 -12.37 -0.78 -7.78
N ASN A 35 -12.38 -0.73 -6.48
CA ASN A 35 -12.21 0.49 -5.69
C ASN A 35 -10.92 0.59 -4.88
N LEU A 36 -10.19 -0.51 -4.69
CA LEU A 36 -8.90 -0.56 -4.02
C LEU A 36 -7.79 -1.08 -4.94
N ILE A 37 -6.64 -0.42 -4.95
CA ILE A 37 -5.37 -0.95 -5.46
C ILE A 37 -4.42 -1.12 -4.29
N VAL A 38 -3.80 -2.30 -4.20
CA VAL A 38 -2.69 -2.57 -3.28
C VAL A 38 -1.45 -2.81 -4.09
N CYS A 39 -0.33 -2.18 -3.76
CA CYS A 39 0.89 -2.28 -4.56
C CYS A 39 2.17 -2.27 -3.72
N HIS A 40 3.23 -2.84 -4.31
CA HIS A 40 4.57 -2.86 -3.76
C HIS A 40 5.56 -2.42 -4.86
N PRO A 41 5.78 -1.10 -5.03
CA PRO A 41 6.67 -0.57 -6.07
C PRO A 41 8.12 -0.97 -5.83
N LYS A 42 8.90 -1.19 -6.90
CA LYS A 42 10.33 -1.55 -6.80
C LYS A 42 11.23 -0.37 -6.43
N SER A 43 10.82 0.83 -6.79
CA SER A 43 11.56 2.07 -6.52
C SER A 43 10.76 2.99 -5.62
N PHE A 44 11.45 3.79 -4.83
CA PHE A 44 10.83 4.74 -3.93
C PHE A 44 11.65 6.03 -3.80
N SER A 45 11.03 7.08 -3.32
CA SER A 45 11.66 8.35 -2.97
C SER A 45 11.88 8.43 -1.46
N ASN A 46 12.97 9.08 -1.06
CA ASN A 46 13.20 9.43 0.34
C ASN A 46 12.34 10.61 0.82
N ILE A 47 11.71 11.32 -0.11
CA ILE A 47 10.80 12.42 0.22
C ILE A 47 9.45 11.81 0.62
N PRO A 48 8.93 12.11 1.82
CA PRO A 48 7.61 11.63 2.25
C PRO A 48 6.52 11.95 1.22
N SER A 49 5.59 11.04 1.05
CA SER A 49 4.48 11.10 0.08
C SER A 49 4.84 11.15 -1.42
N ARG A 50 6.13 11.32 -1.78
CA ARG A 50 6.52 11.36 -3.19
C ARG A 50 6.27 10.04 -3.91
N THR A 51 6.56 8.92 -3.27
CA THR A 51 6.27 7.59 -3.81
C THR A 51 4.76 7.39 -3.98
N ALA A 52 3.96 7.85 -3.03
CA ALA A 52 2.50 7.81 -3.09
C ALA A 52 1.97 8.56 -4.32
N GLU A 53 2.43 9.78 -4.56
CA GLU A 53 2.05 10.56 -5.75
C GLU A 53 2.47 9.89 -7.06
N GLN A 54 3.69 9.34 -7.11
CA GLN A 54 4.18 8.64 -8.30
C GLN A 54 3.35 7.38 -8.61
N CYS A 55 2.94 6.63 -7.58
CA CYS A 55 2.03 5.49 -7.74
C CYS A 55 0.66 5.94 -8.26
N ALA A 56 0.09 7.00 -7.69
CA ALA A 56 -1.18 7.56 -8.16
C ALA A 56 -1.09 7.99 -9.63
N GLU A 57 -0.06 8.74 -10.00
CA GLU A 57 0.16 9.15 -11.39
C GLU A 57 0.28 7.96 -12.35
N TYR A 58 1.02 6.92 -11.94
CA TYR A 58 1.18 5.72 -12.75
C TYR A 58 -0.17 5.07 -13.06
N PHE A 59 -0.98 4.82 -12.02
CA PHE A 59 -2.26 4.13 -12.18
C PHE A 59 -3.33 4.98 -12.87
N VAL A 60 -3.36 6.28 -12.61
CA VAL A 60 -4.29 7.22 -13.27
C VAL A 60 -3.96 7.35 -14.75
N ASN A 61 -2.70 7.59 -15.10
CA ASN A 61 -2.28 7.82 -16.50
C ASN A 61 -2.49 6.57 -17.38
N ARG A 62 -2.51 5.39 -16.80
CA ARG A 62 -2.76 4.13 -17.52
C ARG A 62 -4.22 3.66 -17.47
N GLY A 63 -5.10 4.44 -16.86
CA GLY A 63 -6.51 4.05 -16.71
C GLY A 63 -6.75 2.88 -15.76
N ILE A 64 -5.72 2.39 -15.05
CA ILE A 64 -5.84 1.27 -14.11
C ILE A 64 -6.66 1.69 -12.90
N ALA A 65 -6.49 2.94 -12.44
CA ALA A 65 -7.23 3.51 -11.32
C ALA A 65 -8.66 3.95 -11.68
N ASN A 66 -9.18 3.64 -12.87
CA ASN A 66 -10.57 3.92 -13.20
C ASN A 66 -11.47 3.21 -12.19
N ASN A 67 -12.41 3.97 -11.59
CA ASN A 67 -13.28 3.54 -10.50
C ASN A 67 -12.56 3.15 -9.19
N THR A 68 -11.25 3.38 -9.07
CA THR A 68 -10.50 3.21 -7.83
C THR A 68 -10.60 4.48 -7.02
N ASP A 69 -10.85 4.39 -5.74
CA ASP A 69 -10.87 5.54 -4.82
C ASP A 69 -9.79 5.49 -3.74
N THR A 70 -9.13 4.34 -3.58
CA THR A 70 -8.03 4.18 -2.63
C THR A 70 -6.88 3.34 -3.21
N ILE A 71 -5.66 3.77 -2.99
CA ILE A 71 -4.43 3.02 -3.26
C ILE A 71 -3.69 2.83 -1.94
N VAL A 72 -3.24 1.62 -1.65
CA VAL A 72 -2.34 1.32 -0.52
C VAL A 72 -1.02 0.81 -1.08
N LEU A 73 0.07 1.39 -0.65
CA LEU A 73 1.40 0.94 -1.04
C LEU A 73 2.28 0.58 0.15
N GLY A 74 3.07 -0.47 0.00
CA GLY A 74 4.14 -0.87 0.89
C GLY A 74 5.51 -0.44 0.35
N HIS A 75 6.58 -1.05 0.83
CA HIS A 75 7.97 -0.91 0.42
C HIS A 75 8.76 0.22 1.11
N THR A 76 8.20 1.39 1.28
CA THR A 76 8.95 2.56 1.75
C THR A 76 9.26 2.54 3.24
N HIS A 77 8.55 1.71 4.00
CA HIS A 77 8.58 1.65 5.47
C HIS A 77 8.24 2.99 6.13
N LYS A 78 7.58 3.87 5.41
CA LYS A 78 7.11 5.17 5.87
C LYS A 78 5.59 5.20 5.92
N PHE A 79 5.06 6.15 6.64
CA PHE A 79 3.63 6.40 6.63
C PHE A 79 3.34 7.75 6.00
N SER A 80 2.41 7.76 5.06
CA SER A 80 1.75 8.98 4.59
C SER A 80 0.32 8.66 4.13
N GLN A 81 -0.54 9.65 4.22
CA GLN A 81 -1.90 9.57 3.70
C GLN A 81 -2.21 10.87 2.96
N ILE A 82 -2.41 10.76 1.67
CA ILE A 82 -2.60 11.92 0.80
C ILE A 82 -3.82 11.75 -0.09
N ILE A 83 -4.34 12.86 -0.59
CA ILE A 83 -5.24 12.88 -1.73
C ILE A 83 -4.40 13.15 -2.98
N ALA A 84 -4.52 12.30 -3.99
CA ALA A 84 -3.72 12.42 -5.21
C ALA A 84 -3.96 13.76 -5.91
N THR A 85 -2.90 14.44 -6.29
CA THR A 85 -2.97 15.77 -6.90
C THR A 85 -3.82 15.81 -8.17
N ARG A 86 -3.74 14.77 -8.97
CA ARG A 86 -4.47 14.68 -10.26
C ARG A 86 -5.91 14.19 -10.15
N ARG A 87 -6.31 13.71 -8.99
CA ARG A 87 -7.63 13.11 -8.79
C ARG A 87 -8.10 13.26 -7.34
N SER A 88 -8.90 14.29 -7.10
CA SER A 88 -9.34 14.73 -5.77
C SER A 88 -10.12 13.69 -4.94
N ASN A 89 -10.64 12.65 -5.55
CA ASN A 89 -11.34 11.55 -4.87
C ASN A 89 -10.46 10.32 -4.62
N LEU A 90 -9.21 10.31 -5.11
CA LEU A 90 -8.29 9.20 -4.95
C LEU A 90 -7.41 9.42 -3.73
N MET A 91 -7.59 8.59 -2.71
CA MET A 91 -6.72 8.57 -1.54
C MET A 91 -5.55 7.61 -1.76
N VAL A 92 -4.37 7.99 -1.33
CA VAL A 92 -3.20 7.10 -1.32
C VAL A 92 -2.66 6.98 0.08
N VAL A 93 -2.53 5.75 0.55
CA VAL A 93 -1.94 5.40 1.84
C VAL A 93 -0.60 4.73 1.59
N GLU A 94 0.46 5.37 2.00
CA GLU A 94 1.79 4.79 2.11
C GLU A 94 1.86 4.10 3.47
N ASN A 95 1.77 2.77 3.46
CA ASN A 95 1.69 2.00 4.68
C ASN A 95 3.09 1.69 5.21
N GLY A 96 3.30 1.87 6.50
CA GLY A 96 4.55 1.54 7.16
C GLY A 96 4.85 0.04 7.12
N CYS A 97 5.61 -0.44 8.04
CA CYS A 97 5.99 -1.86 8.11
C CYS A 97 5.75 -2.45 9.50
N LEU A 98 5.80 -3.77 9.58
CA LEU A 98 5.70 -4.53 10.83
C LEU A 98 7.02 -5.22 11.21
N CYS A 99 8.10 -4.92 10.49
CA CYS A 99 9.41 -5.50 10.74
C CYS A 99 10.23 -4.66 11.72
N LYS A 100 11.22 -5.31 12.36
CA LYS A 100 12.24 -4.59 13.11
C LYS A 100 13.06 -3.67 12.20
N PRO A 101 13.65 -2.58 12.72
CA PRO A 101 14.60 -1.78 11.95
C PRO A 101 15.62 -2.68 11.28
N MET A 102 15.86 -2.45 10.00
CA MET A 102 16.78 -3.27 9.22
C MET A 102 18.16 -2.67 9.30
N ASP A 103 19.18 -3.50 9.61
CA ASP A 103 20.56 -3.08 9.77
C ASP A 103 21.11 -2.34 8.53
N TYR A 104 20.64 -2.69 7.33
CA TYR A 104 21.02 -1.98 6.12
C TYR A 104 20.44 -0.56 6.03
N ALA A 105 19.41 -0.23 6.79
CA ALA A 105 18.87 1.12 6.86
C ALA A 105 19.77 2.06 7.68
N ASP A 106 20.56 1.50 8.58
CA ASP A 106 21.50 2.22 9.46
C ASP A 106 22.89 2.43 8.83
N THR A 107 23.08 2.12 7.56
CA THR A 107 24.39 2.22 6.87
C THR A 107 24.81 3.66 6.52
N GLY A 108 24.49 4.65 7.36
CA GLY A 108 24.98 6.03 7.19
C GLY A 108 24.41 6.78 5.98
N ARG A 109 23.35 6.30 5.38
CA ARG A 109 22.61 7.03 4.34
C ARG A 109 21.76 8.11 5.00
N LEU A 110 22.27 9.32 5.06
CA LEU A 110 21.62 10.50 5.64
C LEU A 110 20.17 10.77 5.16
N ASN A 111 19.73 10.10 4.10
CA ASN A 111 18.41 10.27 3.49
C ASN A 111 17.43 9.13 3.79
N TYR A 112 17.81 8.14 4.60
CA TYR A 112 16.90 7.09 5.01
C TYR A 112 16.08 7.61 6.21
N GLY A 113 14.89 8.10 5.95
CA GLY A 113 14.01 8.55 7.03
C GLY A 113 13.68 7.41 8.00
N GLU A 114 13.27 7.77 9.20
CA GLU A 114 12.88 6.84 10.24
C GLU A 114 11.80 5.87 9.74
N GLN A 115 11.95 4.59 10.06
CA GLN A 115 10.96 3.56 9.78
C GLN A 115 9.74 3.78 10.67
N ILE A 116 8.56 3.69 10.10
CA ILE A 116 7.30 3.80 10.83
C ILE A 116 6.66 2.42 10.93
N ASN A 117 6.48 1.94 12.15
CA ASN A 117 5.78 0.70 12.40
C ASN A 117 4.28 0.97 12.50
N CYS A 118 3.55 0.56 11.49
CA CYS A 118 2.10 0.70 11.45
C CYS A 118 1.46 -0.28 10.46
N PHE A 119 0.16 -0.48 10.63
CA PHE A 119 -0.68 -1.16 9.65
C PHE A 119 -2.01 -0.42 9.47
N THR A 120 -2.57 -0.57 8.28
CA THR A 120 -3.83 0.09 7.93
C THR A 120 -4.93 -0.95 7.73
N VAL A 121 -6.08 -0.68 8.32
CA VAL A 121 -7.31 -1.48 8.16
C VAL A 121 -8.29 -0.70 7.29
N ILE A 122 -8.80 -1.37 6.26
CA ILE A 122 -9.77 -0.81 5.32
C ILE A 122 -10.97 -1.77 5.22
N GLU A 123 -12.16 -1.24 5.40
CA GLU A 123 -13.38 -2.00 5.16
C GLU A 123 -13.76 -1.89 3.67
N LEU A 124 -13.89 -3.06 3.03
CA LEU A 124 -14.25 -3.16 1.62
C LEU A 124 -15.64 -3.78 1.46
N GLU A 125 -16.43 -3.19 0.59
CA GLU A 125 -17.67 -3.76 0.10
C GLU A 125 -17.66 -3.73 -1.43
N GLU A 126 -18.09 -4.83 -2.03
CA GLU A 126 -18.17 -4.94 -3.48
C GLU A 126 -19.09 -3.86 -4.07
N ASN A 127 -18.60 -3.18 -5.12
CA ASN A 127 -19.32 -2.11 -5.83
C ASN A 127 -19.75 -0.89 -4.97
N LYS A 128 -19.12 -0.70 -3.81
CA LYS A 128 -19.32 0.49 -2.98
C LYS A 128 -18.03 1.29 -2.85
N PRO A 129 -18.10 2.63 -2.84
CA PRO A 129 -16.97 3.46 -2.53
C PRO A 129 -16.41 3.16 -1.13
N ILE A 130 -15.11 3.26 -0.97
CA ILE A 130 -14.46 3.14 0.34
C ILE A 130 -14.77 4.39 1.16
N ASP A 131 -15.33 4.20 2.34
CA ASP A 131 -15.51 5.29 3.29
C ASP A 131 -14.14 5.68 3.89
N LYS A 132 -13.63 6.82 3.46
CA LYS A 132 -12.31 7.31 3.88
C LYS A 132 -12.21 7.57 5.38
N ASN A 133 -13.34 7.83 6.05
CA ASN A 133 -13.39 8.00 7.50
C ASN A 133 -13.23 6.67 8.26
N LYS A 134 -13.41 5.55 7.57
CA LYS A 134 -13.22 4.20 8.12
C LYS A 134 -11.85 3.59 7.81
N ILE A 135 -11.00 4.27 7.08
CA ILE A 135 -9.61 3.89 6.91
C ILE A 135 -8.88 4.21 8.21
N LYS A 136 -8.40 3.18 8.90
CA LYS A 136 -7.77 3.31 10.22
C LYS A 136 -6.34 2.80 10.17
N THR A 137 -5.40 3.64 10.56
CA THR A 137 -4.00 3.25 10.74
C THR A 137 -3.68 3.13 12.22
N TYR A 138 -3.04 2.02 12.57
CA TYR A 138 -2.60 1.70 13.93
C TYR A 138 -1.08 1.77 13.97
N PHE A 139 -0.55 2.64 14.80
CA PHE A 139 0.89 2.79 15.05
C PHE A 139 1.29 1.90 16.22
N LEU A 140 2.48 1.27 16.12
CA LEU A 140 3.02 0.32 17.10
C LEU A 140 4.21 0.90 17.86
#